data_9d8a91a4629e073c426fa163233275d9
#
_entry.id   9d8a91a4629e073c426fa163233275d9
#
_cell.length_a   1.000
_cell.length_b   1.000
_cell.length_c   1.000
_cell.angle_alpha   90.00
_cell.angle_beta   90.00
_cell.angle_gamma   90.00
#
_symmetry.space_group_name_H-M   'P 1'
#
loop_
_entity.id
_entity.type
_entity.pdbx_description
1 polymer ?
#
loop_
_entity_poly.entity_id
_entity_poly.type
_entity_poly.pdbx_seq_one_letter_code
_entity_poly.pdbx_strand_id
1 'polypeptide(L)'
;MNKQIDLVELLKKYRVYKRFIDSQEYAKEYFDYYDTQQIDKKDQYEEKINVIESLISFLEPSDEYTLLYLHYIKGIGIEKCSECMYLSTRTAYRLLNKAHEKLFDFVNKKGTTDERN
;
A
#
# COMPACT_ATOMS: atom_id res chain seq x y z
N MET A 1 8.57 -16.40 -11.18
CA MET A 1 8.30 -15.04 -10.74
C MET A 1 7.96 -15.03 -9.25
N ASN A 2 8.49 -14.09 -8.51
CA ASN A 2 8.29 -14.03 -7.07
C ASN A 2 7.10 -13.13 -6.74
N LYS A 3 6.00 -13.74 -6.32
CA LYS A 3 4.77 -13.01 -6.02
C LYS A 3 4.91 -12.09 -4.82
N GLN A 4 5.80 -12.42 -3.89
CA GLN A 4 6.04 -11.56 -2.74
C GLN A 4 6.68 -10.25 -3.16
N ILE A 5 7.60 -10.31 -4.12
CA ILE A 5 8.22 -9.11 -4.68
C ILE A 5 7.16 -8.27 -5.39
N ASP A 6 6.25 -8.90 -6.11
CA ASP A 6 5.19 -8.18 -6.80
C ASP A 6 4.28 -7.46 -5.82
N LEU A 7 3.96 -8.10 -4.69
CA LEU A 7 3.14 -7.47 -3.65
C LEU A 7 3.84 -6.24 -3.07
N VAL A 8 5.12 -6.37 -2.75
CA VAL A 8 5.89 -5.26 -2.20
C VAL A 8 5.97 -4.11 -3.20
N GLU A 9 6.16 -4.42 -4.48
CA GLU A 9 6.20 -3.38 -5.51
C GLU A 9 4.86 -2.64 -5.61
N LEU A 10 3.76 -3.37 -5.46
CA LEU A 10 2.44 -2.75 -5.43
C LEU A 10 2.32 -1.77 -4.27
N LEU A 11 2.73 -2.20 -3.08
CA LEU A 11 2.69 -1.34 -1.90
C LEU A 11 3.52 -0.07 -2.10
N LYS A 12 4.69 -0.20 -2.71
CA LYS A 12 5.59 0.93 -2.95
C LYS A 12 4.98 1.96 -3.89
N LYS A 13 4.05 1.57 -4.73
CA LYS A 13 3.45 2.47 -5.71
C LYS A 13 2.26 3.26 -5.17
N TYR A 14 1.85 3.00 -3.92
CA TYR A 14 0.69 3.67 -3.35
C TYR A 14 0.77 5.19 -3.50
N ARG A 15 1.89 5.78 -3.10
CA ARG A 15 2.04 7.23 -3.12
C ARG A 15 2.11 7.78 -4.54
N VAL A 16 2.64 7.01 -5.48
CA VAL A 16 2.66 7.40 -6.88
C VAL A 16 1.23 7.48 -7.41
N TYR A 17 0.42 6.47 -7.13
CA TYR A 17 -0.98 6.47 -7.55
C TYR A 17 -1.75 7.61 -6.89
N LYS A 18 -1.54 7.82 -5.61
CA LYS A 18 -2.23 8.87 -4.86
C LYS A 18 -1.88 10.25 -5.41
N ARG A 19 -0.61 10.48 -5.70
CA ARG A 19 -0.16 11.74 -6.26
C ARG A 19 -0.77 12.01 -7.62
N PHE A 20 -0.90 10.99 -8.44
CA PHE A 20 -1.53 11.13 -9.75
C PHE A 20 -2.98 11.58 -9.60
N ILE A 21 -3.72 10.92 -8.73
CA ILE A 21 -5.14 11.24 -8.53
C ILE A 21 -5.30 12.65 -7.98
N ASP A 22 -4.51 13.01 -6.97
CA ASP A 22 -4.56 14.35 -6.39
C ASP A 22 -4.26 15.42 -7.43
N SER A 23 -3.30 15.15 -8.32
CA SER A 23 -2.92 16.06 -9.39
C SER A 23 -4.07 16.27 -10.37
N GLN A 24 -4.78 15.19 -10.72
CA GLN A 24 -5.92 15.27 -11.64
C GLN A 24 -7.05 16.10 -11.01
N GLU A 25 -7.32 15.89 -9.74
CA GLU A 25 -8.37 16.61 -9.06
C GLU A 25 -8.02 18.09 -8.94
N TYR A 26 -6.75 18.39 -8.65
CA TYR A 26 -6.28 19.76 -8.56
C TYR A 26 -6.45 20.50 -9.89
N ALA A 27 -6.05 19.84 -10.99
CA ALA A 27 -6.16 20.44 -12.32
C ALA A 27 -7.61 20.74 -12.68
N LYS A 28 -8.51 19.82 -12.32
CA LYS A 28 -9.93 20.01 -12.58
C LYS A 28 -10.50 21.17 -11.78
N GLU A 29 -10.15 21.23 -10.50
CA GLU A 29 -10.72 22.23 -9.59
C GLU A 29 -10.22 23.64 -9.86
N TYR A 30 -8.91 23.78 -10.08
CA TYR A 30 -8.29 25.12 -10.15
C TYR A 30 -8.08 25.64 -11.56
N PHE A 31 -8.03 24.74 -12.56
CA PHE A 31 -7.77 25.15 -13.92
C PHE A 31 -8.87 24.74 -14.90
N ASP A 32 -9.92 24.13 -14.37
CA ASP A 32 -11.01 23.62 -15.19
C ASP A 32 -10.51 22.74 -16.32
N TYR A 33 -9.42 22.03 -16.03
CA TYR A 33 -8.79 21.15 -17.00
C TYR A 33 -9.29 19.73 -16.80
N TYR A 34 -9.65 19.08 -17.90
CA TYR A 34 -10.16 17.73 -17.84
C TYR A 34 -9.63 16.94 -19.02
N ASP A 35 -8.77 15.97 -18.72
CA ASP A 35 -8.16 15.14 -19.75
C ASP A 35 -8.89 13.80 -19.83
N THR A 36 -9.74 13.67 -20.84
CA THR A 36 -10.57 12.47 -20.99
C THR A 36 -9.73 11.22 -21.24
N GLN A 37 -8.51 11.37 -21.75
CA GLN A 37 -7.63 10.22 -21.98
C GLN A 37 -7.08 9.65 -20.68
N GLN A 38 -7.17 10.39 -19.58
CA GLN A 38 -6.63 9.96 -18.30
C GLN A 38 -7.70 9.33 -17.38
N ILE A 39 -8.96 9.29 -17.82
CA ILE A 39 -10.04 8.78 -16.97
C ILE A 39 -9.81 7.31 -16.62
N ASP A 40 -9.51 6.47 -17.60
CA ASP A 40 -9.29 5.05 -17.37
C ASP A 40 -8.11 4.81 -16.42
N LYS A 41 -7.05 5.59 -16.59
CA LYS A 41 -5.87 5.48 -15.77
C LYS A 41 -6.18 5.86 -14.33
N LYS A 42 -6.96 6.92 -14.12
CA LYS A 42 -7.39 7.33 -12.80
C LYS A 42 -8.19 6.24 -12.12
N ASP A 43 -9.14 5.65 -12.82
CA ASP A 43 -9.98 4.58 -12.28
C ASP A 43 -9.14 3.38 -11.88
N GLN A 44 -8.17 2.99 -12.71
CA GLN A 44 -7.28 1.88 -12.40
C GLN A 44 -6.44 2.17 -11.16
N TYR A 45 -5.96 3.38 -11.02
CA TYR A 45 -5.14 3.76 -9.86
C TYR A 45 -5.97 3.81 -8.59
N GLU A 46 -7.20 4.31 -8.67
CA GLU A 46 -8.10 4.31 -7.52
C GLU A 46 -8.38 2.89 -7.05
N GLU A 47 -8.59 1.97 -7.98
CA GLU A 47 -8.80 0.58 -7.65
C GLU A 47 -7.58 -0.01 -6.93
N LYS A 48 -6.38 0.28 -7.44
CA LYS A 48 -5.16 -0.21 -6.82
C LYS A 48 -4.95 0.39 -5.43
N ILE A 49 -5.29 1.66 -5.25
CA ILE A 49 -5.22 2.30 -3.94
C ILE A 49 -6.16 1.59 -2.96
N ASN A 50 -7.37 1.30 -3.38
CA ASN A 50 -8.33 0.61 -2.53
C ASN A 50 -7.84 -0.78 -2.14
N VAL A 51 -7.24 -1.51 -3.08
CA VAL A 51 -6.67 -2.83 -2.79
C VAL A 51 -5.57 -2.71 -1.74
N ILE A 52 -4.66 -1.76 -1.91
CA ILE A 52 -3.55 -1.58 -0.98
C ILE A 52 -4.07 -1.25 0.42
N GLU A 53 -5.01 -0.31 0.52
CA GLU A 53 -5.56 0.08 1.80
C GLU A 53 -6.26 -1.08 2.48
N SER A 54 -6.99 -1.87 1.72
CA SER A 54 -7.67 -3.05 2.26
C SER A 54 -6.68 -4.09 2.77
N LEU A 55 -5.61 -4.32 2.01
CA LEU A 55 -4.57 -5.28 2.42
C LEU A 55 -3.92 -4.86 3.72
N ILE A 56 -3.54 -3.60 3.82
CA ILE A 56 -2.90 -3.11 5.04
C ILE A 56 -3.87 -3.17 6.22
N SER A 57 -5.13 -2.82 5.99
CA SER A 57 -6.15 -2.87 7.04
C SER A 57 -6.39 -4.28 7.58
N PHE A 58 -6.10 -5.30 6.77
CA PHE A 58 -6.23 -6.68 7.22
C PHE A 58 -5.39 -6.95 8.46
N LEU A 59 -4.31 -6.23 8.64
CA LEU A 59 -3.42 -6.42 9.78
C LEU A 59 -3.83 -5.66 11.03
N GLU A 60 -4.92 -4.90 11.00
CA GLU A 60 -5.39 -4.15 12.16
C GLU A 60 -5.92 -5.08 13.25
N PRO A 61 -5.77 -4.74 14.52
CA PRO A 61 -4.83 -3.76 15.05
C PRO A 61 -3.53 -4.48 15.42
N SER A 62 -2.40 -3.92 15.00
CA SER A 62 -1.10 -4.54 15.30
C SER A 62 0.02 -3.57 15.01
N ASP A 63 1.21 -3.91 15.48
CA ASP A 63 2.40 -3.12 15.16
C ASP A 63 2.72 -3.23 13.66
N GLU A 64 2.46 -4.39 13.07
CA GLU A 64 2.64 -4.57 11.62
C GLU A 64 1.78 -3.58 10.86
N TYR A 65 0.52 -3.44 11.24
CA TYR A 65 -0.37 -2.47 10.60
C TYR A 65 0.19 -1.05 10.73
N THR A 66 0.57 -0.66 11.94
CA THR A 66 1.06 0.68 12.19
C THR A 66 2.29 0.99 11.33
N LEU A 67 3.21 0.03 11.26
CA LEU A 67 4.42 0.22 10.46
C LEU A 67 4.12 0.35 8.98
N LEU A 68 3.27 -0.52 8.44
CA LEU A 68 2.93 -0.44 7.03
C LEU A 68 2.18 0.85 6.71
N TYR A 69 1.30 1.27 7.60
CA TYR A 69 0.57 2.52 7.41
C TYR A 69 1.52 3.71 7.36
N LEU A 70 2.41 3.82 8.34
CA LEU A 70 3.37 4.93 8.38
C LEU A 70 4.30 4.90 7.17
N HIS A 71 4.76 3.73 6.80
CA HIS A 71 5.76 3.61 5.74
C HIS A 71 5.14 3.79 4.35
N TYR A 72 4.10 3.05 4.04
CA TYR A 72 3.53 3.05 2.69
C TYR A 72 2.47 4.12 2.47
N ILE A 73 1.58 4.33 3.43
CA ILE A 73 0.52 5.31 3.27
C ILE A 73 1.03 6.72 3.52
N LYS A 74 1.78 6.90 4.60
CA LYS A 74 2.30 8.23 4.95
C LYS A 74 3.64 8.55 4.31
N GLY A 75 4.33 7.55 3.77
CA GLY A 75 5.59 7.78 3.08
C GLY A 75 6.78 8.05 3.99
N ILE A 76 6.74 7.51 5.20
CA ILE A 76 7.79 7.72 6.19
C ILE A 76 8.83 6.62 6.09
N GLY A 77 10.13 6.99 6.08
CA GLY A 77 11.19 5.99 6.04
C GLY A 77 11.19 5.09 7.26
N ILE A 78 11.74 3.88 7.10
CA ILE A 78 11.69 2.87 8.17
C ILE A 78 12.41 3.35 9.44
N GLU A 79 13.54 4.03 9.31
CA GLU A 79 14.25 4.53 10.49
C GLU A 79 13.39 5.51 11.28
N LYS A 80 12.67 6.37 10.57
CA LYS A 80 11.80 7.33 11.24
C LYS A 80 10.59 6.62 11.84
N CYS A 81 10.07 5.61 11.16
CA CYS A 81 8.99 4.79 11.72
C CYS A 81 9.43 4.13 13.03
N SER A 82 10.67 3.62 13.07
CA SER A 82 11.17 2.98 14.26
C SER A 82 11.19 3.96 15.43
N GLU A 83 11.61 5.20 15.19
CA GLU A 83 11.58 6.22 16.23
C GLU A 83 10.16 6.50 16.70
N CYS A 84 9.23 6.64 15.78
CA CYS A 84 7.82 6.91 16.12
C CYS A 84 7.20 5.79 16.92
N MET A 85 7.64 4.57 16.70
CA MET A 85 7.08 3.40 17.36
C MET A 85 7.90 2.94 18.56
N TYR A 86 8.96 3.66 18.90
CA TYR A 86 9.85 3.31 20.01
C TYR A 86 10.48 1.94 19.83
N LEU A 87 10.88 1.65 18.59
CA LEU A 87 11.55 0.39 18.25
C LEU A 87 12.96 0.68 17.77
N SER A 88 13.84 -0.32 17.88
CA SER A 88 15.14 -0.24 17.22
C SER A 88 14.93 -0.37 15.71
N THR A 89 15.84 0.17 14.93
CA THR A 89 15.78 0.04 13.47
C THR A 89 15.77 -1.42 13.05
N ARG A 90 16.58 -2.24 13.71
CA ARG A 90 16.63 -3.68 13.41
C ARG A 90 15.26 -4.34 13.63
N THR A 91 14.62 -4.01 14.74
CA THR A 91 13.30 -4.56 15.06
C THR A 91 12.27 -4.09 14.03
N ALA A 92 12.36 -2.82 13.62
CA ALA A 92 11.45 -2.29 12.62
C ALA A 92 11.58 -3.03 11.28
N TYR A 93 12.80 -3.31 10.83
CA TYR A 93 12.99 -4.06 9.58
C TYR A 93 12.50 -5.49 9.71
N ARG A 94 12.68 -6.11 10.87
CA ARG A 94 12.16 -7.44 11.12
C ARG A 94 10.64 -7.45 11.08
N LEU A 95 10.05 -6.43 11.67
CA LEU A 95 8.60 -6.27 11.69
C LEU A 95 8.07 -6.04 10.29
N LEU A 96 8.78 -5.26 9.49
CA LEU A 96 8.39 -5.01 8.09
C LEU A 96 8.36 -6.31 7.30
N ASN A 97 9.40 -7.12 7.42
CA ASN A 97 9.44 -8.40 6.72
C ASN A 97 8.31 -9.32 7.17
N LYS A 98 8.04 -9.34 8.46
CA LYS A 98 6.95 -10.15 9.00
C LYS A 98 5.59 -9.69 8.46
N ALA A 99 5.41 -8.37 8.38
CA ALA A 99 4.17 -7.82 7.84
C ALA A 99 3.99 -8.21 6.37
N HIS A 100 5.05 -8.13 5.58
CA HIS A 100 5.00 -8.55 4.18
C HIS A 100 4.62 -10.02 4.06
N GLU A 101 5.21 -10.86 4.91
CA GLU A 101 4.89 -12.29 4.90
C GLU A 101 3.43 -12.55 5.22
N LYS A 102 2.89 -11.84 6.20
CA LYS A 102 1.49 -12.01 6.58
C LYS A 102 0.55 -11.62 5.44
N LEU A 103 0.85 -10.51 4.77
CA LEU A 103 0.03 -10.08 3.64
C LEU A 103 0.14 -11.07 2.49
N PHE A 104 1.33 -11.54 2.22
CA PHE A 104 1.56 -12.52 1.15
C PHE A 104 0.78 -13.81 1.43
N ASP A 105 0.85 -14.28 2.66
CA ASP A 105 0.11 -15.50 3.05
C ASP A 105 -1.38 -15.29 2.94
N PHE A 106 -1.87 -14.12 3.35
CA PHE A 106 -3.29 -13.80 3.25
C PHE A 106 -3.76 -13.87 1.80
N VAL A 107 -3.02 -13.25 0.90
CA VAL A 107 -3.39 -13.22 -0.51
C VAL A 107 -3.38 -14.63 -1.09
N ASN A 108 -2.36 -15.41 -0.78
CA ASN A 108 -2.26 -16.78 -1.27
C ASN A 108 -3.35 -17.68 -0.72
N LYS A 109 -3.64 -17.57 0.57
CA LYS A 109 -4.69 -18.40 1.17
C LYS A 109 -6.05 -18.09 0.58
N LYS A 110 -6.31 -16.79 0.35
CA LYS A 110 -7.58 -16.40 -0.24
C LYS A 110 -7.72 -16.97 -1.64
N GLY A 111 -6.61 -16.99 -2.40
CA GLY A 111 -6.61 -17.55 -3.73
C GLY A 111 -6.78 -19.07 -3.75
N THR A 112 -6.27 -19.77 -2.72
CA THR A 112 -6.34 -21.23 -2.67
C THR A 112 -7.60 -21.73 -1.97
N THR A 113 -8.21 -20.93 -1.14
CA THR A 113 -9.40 -21.33 -0.40
C THR A 113 -10.52 -21.74 -1.33
N ASP A 114 -10.67 -21.03 -2.43
CA ASP A 114 -11.72 -21.34 -3.40
C ASP A 114 -11.55 -22.71 -4.01
N GLU A 115 -10.32 -23.17 -4.16
CA GLU A 115 -10.02 -24.45 -4.77
C GLU A 115 -10.41 -25.62 -3.87
N ARG A 116 -10.49 -25.40 -2.59
CA ARG A 116 -10.79 -26.46 -1.63
C ARG A 116 -12.26 -26.74 -1.49
N ASN A 117 -13.03 -25.82 -1.95
CA ASN A 117 -14.49 -25.98 -1.86
C ASN A 117 -15.03 -26.62 -3.11
#